data_2eb14fd9cadeef3144a9f5b364d5f93c
#
_entry.id   2eb14fd9cadeef3144a9f5b364d5f93c
#
_cell.length_a   1.000
_cell.length_b   1.000
_cell.length_c   1.000
_cell.angle_alpha   90.00
_cell.angle_beta   90.00
_cell.angle_gamma   90.00
#
_symmetry.space_group_name_H-M   'P 1'
#
loop_
_entity.id
_entity.type
_entity.pdbx_description
1 polymer ?
#
loop_
_entity_poly.entity_id
_entity_poly.type
_entity_poly.pdbx_seq_one_letter_code
_entity_poly.pdbx_strand_id
1 'polypeptide(L)'
;TGEREALAHGRLLVLVNDGSLRNLIPAELAKGFGFLQSKPASGFSPVAVTPDELGAEWRDGKVHRPLVTHLNGALFGRPDAGVDMTFSFGQLVAHLAKTRDLCAGTIVGSGTVSNRENGGPGRPASEGGVGYSCIAEQRTVETILAGRPSTPFMRFGDRVRIEMTDELGRSIFGAIDQRVRGPA
;
A
#
# COMPACT_ATOMS: atom_id res chain seq x y z
N THR A 1 -19.97 1.45 -16.59
CA THR A 1 -19.35 2.71 -16.11
C THR A 1 -17.94 2.81 -16.67
N GLY A 2 -17.66 3.93 -17.38
CA GLY A 2 -16.32 4.20 -17.90
C GLY A 2 -15.35 4.66 -16.80
N GLU A 3 -14.04 4.63 -17.07
CA GLU A 3 -13.00 5.00 -16.11
C GLU A 3 -13.18 6.42 -15.52
N ARG A 4 -13.45 7.41 -16.39
CA ARG A 4 -13.65 8.81 -15.95
C ARG A 4 -14.88 8.96 -15.07
N GLU A 5 -15.98 8.32 -15.43
CA GLU A 5 -17.21 8.32 -14.65
C GLU A 5 -17.00 7.61 -13.31
N ALA A 6 -16.33 6.45 -13.31
CA ALA A 6 -16.01 5.70 -12.10
C ALA A 6 -15.13 6.54 -11.14
N LEU A 7 -14.14 7.25 -11.67
CA LEU A 7 -13.26 8.12 -10.87
C LEU A 7 -14.02 9.26 -10.19
N ALA A 8 -15.06 9.80 -10.83
CA ALA A 8 -15.89 10.87 -10.26
C ALA A 8 -16.67 10.45 -9.00
N HIS A 9 -16.81 9.14 -8.75
CA HIS A 9 -17.40 8.60 -7.52
C HIS A 9 -16.41 8.49 -6.36
N GLY A 10 -15.10 8.60 -6.62
CA GLY A 10 -14.07 8.66 -5.59
C GLY A 10 -14.20 9.97 -4.80
N ARG A 11 -14.55 9.87 -3.52
CA ARG A 11 -14.82 11.04 -2.67
C ARG A 11 -13.71 11.35 -1.69
N LEU A 12 -13.08 10.30 -1.19
CA LEU A 12 -12.06 10.40 -0.16
C LEU A 12 -10.88 9.50 -0.49
N LEU A 13 -9.70 9.94 -0.09
CA LEU A 13 -8.46 9.18 -0.11
C LEU A 13 -7.99 8.96 1.33
N VAL A 14 -7.39 7.81 1.58
CA VAL A 14 -6.93 7.41 2.92
C VAL A 14 -5.73 6.48 2.77
N LEU A 15 -4.79 6.51 3.72
CA LEU A 15 -3.76 5.49 3.78
C LEU A 15 -4.30 4.23 4.44
N VAL A 16 -3.81 3.08 4.00
CA VAL A 16 -4.17 1.79 4.57
C VAL A 16 -2.93 0.93 4.80
N ASN A 17 -2.85 0.33 5.98
CA ASN A 17 -1.97 -0.79 6.26
C ASN A 17 -2.78 -2.08 6.15
N ASP A 18 -2.67 -2.72 5.01
CA ASP A 18 -3.36 -3.97 4.69
C ASP A 18 -2.52 -5.16 5.15
N GLY A 19 -2.43 -5.35 6.47
CA GLY A 19 -1.65 -6.41 7.11
C GLY A 19 -2.02 -7.80 6.61
N SER A 20 -1.04 -8.72 6.63
CA SER A 20 -1.26 -10.09 6.17
C SER A 20 -0.54 -11.09 7.07
N LEU A 21 -1.24 -12.14 7.48
CA LEU A 21 -0.69 -13.28 8.23
C LEU A 21 -0.09 -14.27 7.22
N ARG A 22 1.18 -14.04 6.86
CA ARG A 22 1.84 -14.71 5.73
C ARG A 22 1.89 -16.23 5.80
N ASN A 23 1.89 -16.80 7.00
CA ASN A 23 1.89 -18.25 7.18
C ASN A 23 0.55 -18.92 6.82
N LEU A 24 -0.57 -18.18 6.80
CA LEU A 24 -1.89 -18.68 6.45
C LEU A 24 -2.18 -18.62 4.95
N ILE A 25 -1.51 -17.70 4.23
CA ILE A 25 -1.77 -17.42 2.81
C ILE A 25 -1.63 -18.65 1.90
N PRO A 26 -0.56 -19.49 1.99
CA PRO A 26 -0.41 -20.63 1.07
C PRO A 26 -1.56 -21.61 1.14
N ALA A 27 -2.06 -21.93 2.34
CA ALA A 27 -3.17 -22.85 2.54
C ALA A 27 -4.51 -22.27 2.02
N GLU A 28 -4.71 -20.96 2.12
CA GLU A 28 -5.90 -20.30 1.59
C GLU A 28 -5.88 -20.22 0.07
N LEU A 29 -4.73 -19.84 -0.53
CA LEU A 29 -4.58 -19.81 -1.99
C LEU A 29 -4.74 -21.18 -2.64
N ALA A 30 -4.28 -22.24 -1.99
CA ALA A 30 -4.43 -23.60 -2.49
C ALA A 30 -5.91 -24.04 -2.63
N LYS A 31 -6.83 -23.40 -1.91
CA LYS A 31 -8.27 -23.63 -2.02
C LYS A 31 -8.95 -22.86 -3.18
N GLY A 32 -8.26 -21.92 -3.80
CA GLY A 32 -8.76 -21.14 -4.94
C GLY A 32 -9.74 -20.01 -4.62
N PHE A 33 -10.07 -19.76 -3.34
CA PHE A 33 -11.01 -18.70 -2.93
C PHE A 33 -10.36 -17.34 -2.65
N GLY A 34 -9.04 -17.28 -2.53
CA GLY A 34 -8.32 -16.08 -2.13
C GLY A 34 -8.14 -15.98 -0.61
N PHE A 35 -7.95 -14.75 -0.11
CA PHE A 35 -7.60 -14.49 1.28
C PHE A 35 -8.84 -14.33 2.16
N LEU A 36 -8.84 -14.97 3.34
CA LEU A 36 -9.89 -14.82 4.35
C LEU A 36 -9.26 -14.64 5.74
N GLN A 37 -8.80 -15.73 6.38
CA GLN A 37 -8.22 -15.69 7.72
C GLN A 37 -6.81 -15.05 7.73
N SER A 38 -6.14 -15.06 6.59
CA SER A 38 -4.83 -14.40 6.44
C SER A 38 -4.91 -12.87 6.40
N LYS A 39 -6.11 -12.29 6.32
CA LYS A 39 -6.34 -10.85 6.30
C LYS A 39 -7.03 -10.41 7.59
N PRO A 40 -6.27 -10.06 8.64
CA PRO A 40 -6.83 -9.43 9.84
C PRO A 40 -7.38 -8.04 9.51
N ALA A 41 -7.98 -7.36 10.47
CA ALA A 41 -8.46 -6.00 10.29
C ALA A 41 -7.35 -5.07 9.79
N SER A 42 -7.65 -4.30 8.76
CA SER A 42 -6.74 -3.29 8.21
C SER A 42 -6.65 -2.06 9.11
N GLY A 43 -5.48 -1.44 9.16
CA GLY A 43 -5.29 -0.14 9.83
C GLY A 43 -5.40 1.00 8.83
N PHE A 44 -6.11 2.06 9.18
CA PHE A 44 -6.26 3.24 8.34
C PHE A 44 -5.59 4.46 8.99
N SER A 45 -5.22 5.44 8.17
CA SER A 45 -4.81 6.75 8.67
C SER A 45 -5.98 7.45 9.39
N PRO A 46 -5.71 8.31 10.39
CA PRO A 46 -6.75 8.95 11.18
C PRO A 46 -7.57 9.97 10.39
N VAL A 47 -7.05 10.45 9.26
CA VAL A 47 -7.70 11.44 8.40
C VAL A 47 -7.86 10.88 7.00
N ALA A 48 -9.01 11.12 6.39
CA ALA A 48 -9.26 10.96 4.97
C ALA A 48 -9.42 12.36 4.35
N VAL A 49 -8.88 12.56 3.15
CA VAL A 49 -8.94 13.85 2.44
C VAL A 49 -9.67 13.70 1.12
N THR A 50 -10.26 14.77 0.63
CA THR A 50 -10.81 14.83 -0.72
C THR A 50 -9.66 14.91 -1.74
N PRO A 51 -9.85 14.46 -3.00
CA PRO A 51 -8.81 14.53 -4.02
C PRO A 51 -8.27 15.94 -4.28
N ASP A 52 -9.10 16.97 -4.13
CA ASP A 52 -8.72 18.38 -4.33
C ASP A 52 -7.75 18.91 -3.26
N GLU A 53 -7.74 18.35 -2.04
CA GLU A 53 -6.75 18.67 -1.01
C GLU A 53 -5.31 18.29 -1.42
N LEU A 54 -5.16 17.36 -2.34
CA LEU A 54 -3.85 16.97 -2.88
C LEU A 54 -3.37 17.90 -4.01
N GLY A 55 -4.23 18.78 -4.52
CA GLY A 55 -3.88 19.71 -5.59
C GLY A 55 -3.24 19.01 -6.80
N ALA A 56 -2.06 19.48 -7.21
CA ALA A 56 -1.32 18.93 -8.36
C ALA A 56 -0.81 17.50 -8.16
N GLU A 57 -0.76 17.01 -6.93
CA GLU A 57 -0.35 15.64 -6.62
C GLU A 57 -1.43 14.61 -6.98
N TRP A 58 -2.68 15.04 -7.12
CA TRP A 58 -3.75 14.21 -7.65
C TRP A 58 -3.90 14.43 -9.15
N ARG A 59 -3.38 13.53 -9.94
CA ARG A 59 -3.52 13.56 -11.40
C ARG A 59 -3.67 12.16 -11.98
N ASP A 60 -4.37 12.05 -13.08
CA ASP A 60 -4.60 10.78 -13.79
C ASP A 60 -5.23 9.68 -12.92
N GLY A 61 -6.00 10.07 -11.90
CA GLY A 61 -6.60 9.13 -10.94
C GLY A 61 -5.58 8.42 -10.06
N LYS A 62 -4.45 9.05 -9.77
CA LYS A 62 -3.33 8.53 -8.96
C LYS A 62 -2.81 9.62 -8.01
N VAL A 63 -2.21 9.21 -6.90
CA VAL A 63 -1.53 10.09 -5.95
C VAL A 63 -0.03 10.05 -6.22
N HIS A 64 0.55 11.19 -6.59
CA HIS A 64 1.99 11.28 -6.91
C HIS A 64 2.75 11.89 -5.73
N ARG A 65 2.88 11.10 -4.67
CA ARG A 65 3.63 11.46 -3.45
C ARG A 65 4.31 10.22 -2.86
N PRO A 66 5.47 10.37 -2.24
CA PRO A 66 6.12 9.28 -1.53
C PRO A 66 5.26 8.76 -0.37
N LEU A 67 5.05 7.45 -0.33
CA LEU A 67 4.53 6.75 0.83
C LEU A 67 5.69 6.32 1.71
N VAL A 68 5.87 7.00 2.84
CA VAL A 68 7.01 6.78 3.74
C VAL A 68 6.65 5.73 4.77
N THR A 69 7.44 4.66 4.81
CA THR A 69 7.27 3.57 5.77
C THR A 69 8.52 3.42 6.63
N HIS A 70 8.34 3.42 7.95
CA HIS A 70 9.38 3.09 8.91
C HIS A 70 9.04 1.78 9.62
N LEU A 71 10.04 0.92 9.80
CA LEU A 71 9.97 -0.28 10.60
C LEU A 71 10.94 -0.17 11.77
N ASN A 72 10.43 -0.25 13.00
CA ASN A 72 11.21 -0.05 14.23
C ASN A 72 12.05 1.25 14.24
N GLY A 73 11.52 2.31 13.64
CA GLY A 73 12.18 3.60 13.54
C GLY A 73 13.16 3.76 12.37
N ALA A 74 13.56 2.69 11.71
CA ALA A 74 14.39 2.74 10.51
C ALA A 74 13.53 2.94 9.25
N LEU A 75 14.01 3.73 8.29
CA LEU A 75 13.35 3.89 6.99
C LEU A 75 13.34 2.55 6.26
N PHE A 76 12.14 2.04 5.99
CA PHE A 76 11.94 0.81 5.21
C PHE A 76 11.74 1.14 3.72
N GLY A 77 11.03 2.21 3.41
CA GLY A 77 10.89 2.70 2.05
C GLY A 77 10.11 4.00 1.95
N ARG A 78 10.23 4.60 0.75
CA ARG A 78 9.55 5.83 0.37
C ARG A 78 9.18 5.84 -1.12
N PRO A 79 8.59 4.75 -1.65
CA PRO A 79 8.19 4.73 -3.06
C PRO A 79 7.07 5.75 -3.31
N ASP A 80 7.09 6.37 -4.50
CA ASP A 80 6.01 7.26 -4.95
C ASP A 80 4.77 6.45 -5.31
N ALA A 81 3.61 6.87 -4.82
CA ALA A 81 2.37 6.11 -4.97
C ALA A 81 1.80 6.13 -6.39
N GLY A 82 2.21 7.08 -7.23
CA GLY A 82 1.68 7.26 -8.59
C GLY A 82 2.61 6.81 -9.71
N VAL A 83 3.93 6.82 -9.48
CA VAL A 83 4.94 6.69 -10.56
C VAL A 83 4.80 5.36 -11.32
N ASP A 84 4.74 4.24 -10.65
CA ASP A 84 4.62 2.92 -11.28
C ASP A 84 3.26 2.24 -11.01
N MET A 85 2.26 3.01 -10.58
CA MET A 85 0.91 2.50 -10.39
C MET A 85 0.32 2.08 -11.74
N THR A 86 0.13 0.77 -11.94
CA THR A 86 -0.31 0.21 -13.23
C THR A 86 -1.74 0.62 -13.58
N PHE A 87 -2.65 0.55 -12.61
CA PHE A 87 -4.07 0.89 -12.81
C PHE A 87 -4.44 2.10 -11.97
N SER A 88 -5.05 3.11 -12.60
CA SER A 88 -5.62 4.26 -11.87
C SER A 88 -6.79 3.84 -10.98
N PHE A 89 -7.14 4.67 -9.99
CA PHE A 89 -8.33 4.42 -9.17
C PHE A 89 -9.61 4.36 -10.02
N GLY A 90 -9.70 5.16 -11.10
CA GLY A 90 -10.84 5.08 -12.03
C GLY A 90 -10.95 3.70 -12.68
N GLN A 91 -9.83 3.13 -13.12
CA GLN A 91 -9.79 1.78 -13.70
C GLN A 91 -10.16 0.71 -12.67
N LEU A 92 -9.67 0.82 -11.45
CA LEU A 92 -9.97 -0.13 -10.37
C LEU A 92 -11.46 -0.11 -10.00
N VAL A 93 -12.05 1.08 -9.85
CA VAL A 93 -13.48 1.23 -9.54
C VAL A 93 -14.35 0.72 -10.71
N ALA A 94 -14.01 1.08 -11.96
CA ALA A 94 -14.71 0.60 -13.13
C ALA A 94 -14.65 -0.93 -13.27
N HIS A 95 -13.49 -1.53 -12.93
CA HIS A 95 -13.34 -2.97 -12.94
C HIS A 95 -14.24 -3.66 -11.90
N LEU A 96 -14.29 -3.15 -10.67
CA LEU A 96 -15.15 -3.68 -9.61
C LEU A 96 -16.64 -3.56 -9.95
N ALA A 97 -17.03 -2.46 -10.60
CA ALA A 97 -18.43 -2.18 -10.97
C ALA A 97 -18.92 -2.99 -12.18
N LYS A 98 -18.11 -3.83 -12.81
CA LYS A 98 -18.52 -4.62 -13.98
C LYS A 98 -19.64 -5.62 -13.70
N THR A 99 -19.69 -6.18 -12.50
CA THR A 99 -20.60 -7.28 -12.16
C THR A 99 -21.45 -7.01 -10.92
N ARG A 100 -21.31 -5.83 -10.32
CA ARG A 100 -22.00 -5.47 -9.07
C ARG A 100 -22.10 -3.98 -8.89
N ASP A 101 -23.13 -3.52 -8.21
CA ASP A 101 -23.23 -2.15 -7.74
C ASP A 101 -22.31 -1.93 -6.54
N LEU A 102 -21.64 -0.79 -6.51
CA LEU A 102 -20.83 -0.36 -5.38
C LEU A 102 -21.64 0.60 -4.52
N CYS A 103 -21.71 0.31 -3.23
CA CYS A 103 -22.42 1.15 -2.26
C CYS A 103 -21.55 2.34 -1.83
N ALA A 104 -22.22 3.41 -1.36
CA ALA A 104 -21.54 4.49 -0.65
C ALA A 104 -20.72 3.93 0.53
N GLY A 105 -19.48 4.38 0.69
CA GLY A 105 -18.56 3.87 1.70
C GLY A 105 -17.75 2.65 1.26
N THR A 106 -17.90 2.15 0.02
CA THR A 106 -17.00 1.13 -0.53
C THR A 106 -15.55 1.66 -0.56
N ILE A 107 -14.63 0.87 -0.02
CA ILE A 107 -13.18 1.18 -0.02
C ILE A 107 -12.50 0.37 -1.11
N VAL A 108 -11.74 1.06 -1.96
CA VAL A 108 -10.98 0.44 -3.06
C VAL A 108 -9.49 0.67 -2.81
N GLY A 109 -8.73 -0.41 -2.64
CA GLY A 109 -7.29 -0.35 -2.43
C GLY A 109 -6.53 -0.30 -3.76
N SER A 110 -5.45 0.49 -3.79
CA SER A 110 -4.51 0.56 -4.94
C SER A 110 -3.62 -0.68 -5.07
N GLY A 111 -3.56 -1.50 -4.03
CA GLY A 111 -2.53 -2.51 -3.86
C GLY A 111 -1.24 -1.90 -3.28
N THR A 112 -0.18 -2.70 -3.24
CA THR A 112 1.13 -2.28 -2.73
C THR A 112 1.73 -1.14 -3.55
N VAL A 113 2.17 -0.08 -2.87
CA VAL A 113 2.96 0.99 -3.50
C VAL A 113 4.38 0.49 -3.73
N SER A 114 4.84 0.54 -4.96
CA SER A 114 6.13 -0.03 -5.39
C SER A 114 6.69 0.77 -6.55
N ASN A 115 8.01 0.98 -6.59
CA ASN A 115 8.67 1.62 -7.72
C ASN A 115 9.79 0.74 -8.28
N ARG A 116 10.01 0.91 -9.57
CA ARG A 116 11.15 0.34 -10.28
C ARG A 116 12.35 1.27 -10.16
N GLU A 117 13.53 0.69 -10.18
CA GLU A 117 14.78 1.43 -10.23
C GLU A 117 15.67 0.87 -11.35
N ASN A 118 16.15 1.75 -12.22
CA ASN A 118 17.05 1.38 -13.33
C ASN A 118 16.53 0.23 -14.21
N GLY A 119 15.21 0.18 -14.44
CA GLY A 119 14.56 -0.87 -15.25
C GLY A 119 14.41 -2.22 -14.55
N GLY A 120 14.83 -2.33 -13.30
CA GLY A 120 14.70 -3.53 -12.45
C GLY A 120 13.75 -3.31 -11.27
N PRO A 121 13.74 -4.22 -10.30
CA PRO A 121 13.01 -4.05 -9.05
C PRO A 121 13.62 -2.90 -8.23
N GLY A 122 12.84 -2.36 -7.29
CA GLY A 122 13.34 -1.41 -6.32
C GLY A 122 14.48 -2.00 -5.48
N ARG A 123 15.32 -1.13 -4.91
CA ARG A 123 16.41 -1.53 -3.98
C ARG A 123 16.06 -1.12 -2.55
N PRO A 124 16.57 -1.84 -1.54
CA PRO A 124 16.38 -1.46 -0.14
C PRO A 124 16.81 -0.02 0.15
N ALA A 125 16.09 0.66 1.04
CA ALA A 125 16.46 2.02 1.46
C ALA A 125 17.83 2.08 2.14
N SER A 126 18.22 1.00 2.83
CA SER A 126 19.56 0.83 3.43
C SER A 126 20.69 0.79 2.41
N GLU A 127 20.38 0.50 1.15
CA GLU A 127 21.32 0.46 0.02
C GLU A 127 21.19 1.69 -0.89
N GLY A 128 20.51 2.74 -0.42
CA GLY A 128 20.30 3.97 -1.15
C GLY A 128 19.21 3.93 -2.21
N GLY A 129 18.37 2.89 -2.21
CA GLY A 129 17.18 2.80 -3.06
C GLY A 129 15.97 3.52 -2.46
N VAL A 130 14.85 3.50 -3.19
CA VAL A 130 13.56 4.03 -2.68
C VAL A 130 12.95 3.12 -1.61
N GLY A 131 13.43 1.88 -1.49
CA GLY A 131 12.90 0.89 -0.56
C GLY A 131 11.55 0.34 -0.98
N TYR A 132 10.87 -0.27 -0.02
CA TYR A 132 9.61 -0.99 -0.25
C TYR A 132 8.54 -0.51 0.73
N SER A 133 7.28 -0.72 0.40
CA SER A 133 6.15 -0.59 1.34
C SER A 133 5.58 -1.95 1.77
N CYS A 134 6.19 -3.05 1.31
CA CYS A 134 5.77 -4.41 1.61
C CYS A 134 6.97 -5.34 1.86
N ILE A 135 7.04 -5.94 3.05
CA ILE A 135 8.10 -6.90 3.40
C ILE A 135 8.09 -8.11 2.46
N ALA A 136 6.91 -8.59 2.06
CA ALA A 136 6.82 -9.74 1.16
C ALA A 136 7.38 -9.43 -0.23
N GLU A 137 7.22 -8.20 -0.73
CA GLU A 137 7.81 -7.76 -1.99
C GLU A 137 9.33 -7.79 -1.89
N GLN A 138 9.92 -7.14 -0.88
CA GLN A 138 11.37 -7.17 -0.67
C GLN A 138 11.90 -8.60 -0.60
N ARG A 139 11.26 -9.47 0.16
CA ARG A 139 11.64 -10.88 0.27
C ARG A 139 11.57 -11.63 -1.06
N THR A 140 10.57 -11.29 -1.90
CA THR A 140 10.46 -11.88 -3.23
C THR A 140 11.61 -11.44 -4.13
N VAL A 141 11.95 -10.15 -4.11
CA VAL A 141 13.12 -9.61 -4.84
C VAL A 141 14.41 -10.27 -4.35
N GLU A 142 14.62 -10.35 -3.04
CA GLU A 142 15.78 -11.07 -2.45
C GLU A 142 15.86 -12.53 -2.94
N THR A 143 14.72 -13.22 -2.99
CA THR A 143 14.67 -14.61 -3.47
C THR A 143 15.04 -14.71 -4.94
N ILE A 144 14.56 -13.79 -5.79
CA ILE A 144 14.88 -13.76 -7.23
C ILE A 144 16.38 -13.48 -7.44
N LEU A 145 16.95 -12.53 -6.70
CA LEU A 145 18.33 -12.09 -6.89
C LEU A 145 19.36 -12.98 -6.19
N ALA A 146 19.05 -13.49 -4.98
CA ALA A 146 19.99 -14.21 -4.13
C ALA A 146 19.57 -15.67 -3.82
N GLY A 147 18.47 -16.15 -4.39
CA GLY A 147 17.97 -17.51 -4.21
C GLY A 147 17.23 -17.74 -2.88
N ARG A 148 17.26 -16.79 -1.96
CA ARG A 148 16.58 -16.87 -0.64
C ARG A 148 16.30 -15.48 -0.07
N PRO A 149 15.23 -15.34 0.75
CA PRO A 149 14.98 -14.09 1.44
C PRO A 149 15.91 -13.94 2.67
N SER A 150 16.35 -12.71 2.93
CA SER A 150 17.14 -12.33 4.12
C SER A 150 16.33 -11.48 5.11
N THR A 151 15.39 -10.67 4.63
CA THR A 151 14.53 -9.82 5.46
C THR A 151 13.53 -10.66 6.26
N PRO A 152 13.47 -10.56 7.59
CA PRO A 152 12.46 -11.26 8.39
C PRO A 152 11.09 -10.60 8.25
N PHE A 153 10.02 -11.37 8.46
CA PHE A 153 8.70 -10.79 8.73
C PHE A 153 8.65 -10.17 10.14
N MET A 154 7.71 -9.25 10.33
CA MET A 154 7.48 -8.61 11.63
C MET A 154 7.18 -9.63 12.73
N ARG A 155 7.65 -9.34 13.93
CA ARG A 155 7.42 -10.11 15.16
C ARG A 155 6.55 -9.32 16.13
N PHE A 156 6.05 -9.96 17.14
CA PHE A 156 5.38 -9.27 18.25
C PHE A 156 6.33 -8.24 18.88
N GLY A 157 5.82 -7.03 19.06
CA GLY A 157 6.59 -5.90 19.55
C GLY A 157 7.11 -4.95 18.46
N ASP A 158 7.25 -5.42 17.22
CA ASP A 158 7.67 -4.55 16.10
C ASP A 158 6.67 -3.43 15.87
N ARG A 159 7.19 -2.27 15.48
CA ARG A 159 6.42 -1.06 15.22
C ARG A 159 6.54 -0.68 13.74
N VAL A 160 5.41 -0.42 13.11
CA VAL A 160 5.33 0.13 11.76
C VAL A 160 4.69 1.52 11.82
N ARG A 161 5.31 2.48 11.13
CA ARG A 161 4.77 3.82 10.91
C ARG A 161 4.69 4.08 9.43
N ILE A 162 3.52 4.48 8.95
CA ILE A 162 3.25 4.79 7.55
C ILE A 162 2.65 6.18 7.47
N GLU A 163 3.21 7.05 6.63
CA GLU A 163 2.72 8.41 6.47
C GLU A 163 3.01 8.95 5.06
N MET A 164 2.30 10.00 4.71
CA MET A 164 2.52 10.77 3.50
C MET A 164 2.48 12.25 3.88
N THR A 165 3.48 13.00 3.44
CA THR A 165 3.60 14.43 3.76
C THR A 165 3.53 15.28 2.49
N ASP A 166 3.11 16.53 2.64
CA ASP A 166 3.19 17.53 1.59
C ASP A 166 4.66 18.03 1.39
N GLU A 167 4.85 18.97 0.50
CA GLU A 167 6.18 19.57 0.20
C GLU A 167 6.79 20.31 1.39
N LEU A 168 5.95 20.75 2.32
CA LEU A 168 6.38 21.45 3.54
C LEU A 168 6.62 20.48 4.71
N GLY A 169 6.52 19.18 4.47
CA GLY A 169 6.68 18.13 5.48
C GLY A 169 5.48 17.97 6.42
N ARG A 170 4.34 18.59 6.14
CA ARG A 170 3.12 18.46 6.95
C ARG A 170 2.40 17.17 6.54
N SER A 171 1.90 16.45 7.54
CA SER A 171 1.15 15.21 7.29
C SER A 171 -0.17 15.49 6.58
N ILE A 172 -0.44 14.78 5.48
CA ILE A 172 -1.68 14.90 4.71
C ILE A 172 -2.81 14.09 5.38
N PHE A 173 -2.52 12.86 5.75
CA PHE A 173 -3.51 11.89 6.24
C PHE A 173 -3.39 11.61 7.74
N GLY A 174 -2.43 12.22 8.43
CA GLY A 174 -1.93 11.71 9.70
C GLY A 174 -1.12 10.42 9.47
N ALA A 175 -0.54 9.88 10.53
CA ALA A 175 0.25 8.67 10.44
C ALA A 175 -0.53 7.45 10.93
N ILE A 176 -0.39 6.33 10.24
CA ILE A 176 -0.63 5.01 10.79
C ILE A 176 0.60 4.68 11.64
N ASP A 177 0.41 4.42 12.92
CA ASP A 177 1.50 4.09 13.84
C ASP A 177 1.05 2.94 14.73
N GLN A 178 1.50 1.74 14.40
CA GLN A 178 0.99 0.50 14.97
C GLN A 178 2.11 -0.39 15.49
N ARG A 179 1.81 -1.15 16.53
CA ARG A 179 2.68 -2.20 17.06
C ARG A 179 2.04 -3.56 16.87
N VAL A 180 2.82 -4.54 16.41
CA VAL A 180 2.35 -5.93 16.30
C VAL A 180 2.19 -6.51 17.70
N ARG A 181 0.99 -7.03 17.98
CA ARG A 181 0.67 -7.68 19.26
C ARG A 181 0.33 -9.15 19.04
N GLY A 182 0.62 -9.97 20.03
CA GLY A 182 0.12 -11.35 20.08
C GLY A 182 -1.38 -11.40 20.38
N PRO A 183 -1.99 -12.57 20.22
CA PRO A 183 -3.34 -12.80 20.70
C PRO A 183 -3.41 -12.50 22.21
N ALA A 184 -4.58 -12.00 22.63
CA ALA A 184 -4.87 -11.78 24.06
C ALA A 184 -5.04 -13.12 24.76
#